data_a1d0c47e8d34ec8e8e3ce1cae7abb68c
#
_entry.id   a1d0c47e8d34ec8e8e3ce1cae7abb68c
#
_cell.length_a   1.000
_cell.length_b   1.000
_cell.length_c   1.000
_cell.angle_alpha   90.00
_cell.angle_beta   90.00
_cell.angle_gamma   90.00
#
_symmetry.space_group_name_H-M   'P 1'
#
loop_
_entity.id
_entity.type
_entity.pdbx_description
1 polymer ?
#
loop_
_entity_poly.entity_id
_entity_poly.type
_entity_poly.pdbx_seq_one_letter_code
_entity_poly.pdbx_strand_id
1 'polypeptide(L)'
;MRDNIYVGLVHYPVYNKNSDIVATSVTNFDIHDISRTCRTYDIKKYFIITPVDAQQELTNRIINYWTEGDGIEFNKNRKEAFENTDLSDSVEAAVATI
;
A
#
# COMPACT_ATOMS: atom_id res chain seq x y z
N MET A 1 11.76 -19.11 -0.99
CA MET A 1 10.50 -18.96 -0.30
C MET A 1 10.42 -17.66 0.46
N ARG A 2 9.31 -16.94 0.30
CA ARG A 2 9.15 -15.61 0.88
C ARG A 2 7.86 -15.50 1.68
N ASP A 3 7.47 -16.61 2.30
CA ASP A 3 6.19 -16.68 3.01
C ASP A 3 6.10 -15.76 4.20
N ASN A 4 7.25 -15.37 4.76
CA ASN A 4 7.30 -14.55 5.96
C ASN A 4 7.81 -13.13 5.71
N ILE A 5 7.85 -12.72 4.44
CA ILE A 5 8.32 -11.37 4.09
C ILE A 5 7.13 -10.47 3.84
N TYR A 6 7.11 -9.34 4.52
CA TYR A 6 6.10 -8.30 4.42
C TYR A 6 6.79 -6.98 4.12
N VAL A 7 6.14 -6.11 3.36
CA VAL A 7 6.65 -4.79 3.04
C VAL A 7 5.68 -3.75 3.55
N GLY A 8 6.19 -2.72 4.20
CA GLY A 8 5.39 -1.59 4.65
C GLY A 8 6.01 -0.29 4.17
N LEU A 9 5.22 0.56 3.54
CA LEU A 9 5.63 1.90 3.16
C LEU A 9 5.00 2.89 4.13
N VAL A 10 5.83 3.51 4.97
CA VAL A 10 5.37 4.38 6.03
C VAL A 10 5.27 5.82 5.52
N HIS A 11 4.06 6.37 5.58
CA HIS A 11 3.81 7.76 5.22
C HIS A 11 3.69 8.68 6.44
N TYR A 12 3.60 8.10 7.64
CA TYR A 12 3.58 8.81 8.90
C TYR A 12 3.87 7.81 10.05
N PRO A 13 4.68 8.14 11.04
CA PRO A 13 5.49 9.36 11.12
C PRO A 13 6.77 9.22 10.32
N VAL A 14 7.17 10.27 9.63
CA VAL A 14 8.46 10.31 8.92
C VAL A 14 9.15 11.64 9.24
N TYR A 15 10.48 11.65 9.13
CA TYR A 15 11.25 12.88 9.31
C TYR A 15 11.48 13.53 7.95
N ASN A 16 11.28 14.85 7.89
CA ASN A 16 11.68 15.61 6.72
C ASN A 16 13.18 16.01 6.86
N LYS A 17 13.69 16.75 5.90
CA LYS A 17 15.10 17.17 5.90
C LYS A 17 15.46 18.09 7.07
N ASN A 18 14.46 18.68 7.74
CA ASN A 18 14.65 19.53 8.91
C ASN A 18 14.44 18.77 10.22
N SER A 19 14.32 17.45 10.16
CA SER A 19 14.07 16.58 11.32
C SER A 19 12.71 16.80 12.00
N ASP A 20 11.77 17.42 11.30
CA ASP A 20 10.38 17.53 11.78
C ASP A 20 9.61 16.29 11.40
N ILE A 21 8.70 15.85 12.27
CA ILE A 21 7.81 14.72 11.99
C ILE A 21 6.67 15.20 11.10
N VAL A 22 6.51 14.56 9.95
CA VAL A 22 5.49 14.95 8.97
C VAL A 22 4.80 13.70 8.41
N ALA A 23 3.65 13.93 7.76
CA ALA A 23 2.99 12.91 6.95
C ALA A 23 3.29 13.20 5.48
N THR A 24 3.65 12.15 4.73
CA THR A 24 3.82 12.26 3.28
C THR A 24 2.56 11.80 2.58
N SER A 25 2.36 12.27 1.35
CA SER A 25 1.20 11.88 0.55
C SER A 25 1.43 10.53 -0.12
N VAL A 26 0.40 9.70 -0.14
CA VAL A 26 0.40 8.47 -0.92
C VAL A 26 0.26 8.85 -2.40
N THR A 27 1.10 8.26 -3.26
CA THR A 27 1.07 8.54 -4.69
C THR A 27 0.60 7.32 -5.47
N ASN A 28 0.18 7.53 -6.72
CA ASN A 28 -0.13 6.42 -7.62
C ASN A 28 1.06 5.50 -7.82
N PHE A 29 2.27 6.06 -7.85
CA PHE A 29 3.49 5.29 -7.94
C PHE A 29 3.60 4.31 -6.77
N ASP A 30 3.36 4.78 -5.54
CA ASP A 30 3.42 3.92 -4.35
C ASP A 30 2.41 2.79 -4.43
N ILE A 31 1.20 3.07 -4.89
CA ILE A 31 0.13 2.09 -4.96
C ILE A 31 0.41 1.07 -6.07
N HIS A 32 0.73 1.54 -7.26
CA HIS A 32 0.85 0.67 -8.43
C HIS A 32 2.19 -0.04 -8.51
N ASP A 33 3.29 0.70 -8.48
CA ASP A 33 4.60 0.13 -8.78
C ASP A 33 5.13 -0.73 -7.64
N ILE A 34 4.94 -0.30 -6.40
CA ILE A 34 5.41 -1.10 -5.26
C ILE A 34 4.56 -2.35 -5.10
N SER A 35 3.23 -2.26 -5.31
CA SER A 35 2.36 -3.45 -5.28
C SER A 35 2.78 -4.47 -6.34
N ARG A 36 3.09 -4.02 -7.56
CA ARG A 36 3.55 -4.89 -8.63
C ARG A 36 4.89 -5.52 -8.31
N THR A 37 5.80 -4.73 -7.75
CA THR A 37 7.10 -5.24 -7.34
C THR A 37 6.96 -6.30 -6.26
N CYS A 38 6.10 -6.08 -5.27
CA CYS A 38 5.83 -7.06 -4.22
C CYS A 38 5.26 -8.34 -4.82
N ARG A 39 4.36 -8.24 -5.78
CA ARG A 39 3.80 -9.41 -6.47
C ARG A 39 4.87 -10.18 -7.22
N THR A 40 5.75 -9.46 -7.92
CA THR A 40 6.83 -10.06 -8.70
C THR A 40 7.79 -10.87 -7.83
N TYR A 41 8.09 -10.37 -6.64
CA TYR A 41 9.02 -11.03 -5.71
C TYR A 41 8.30 -11.93 -4.70
N ASP A 42 7.02 -12.18 -4.90
CA ASP A 42 6.24 -13.09 -4.06
C ASP A 42 6.23 -12.67 -2.59
N ILE A 43 6.16 -11.38 -2.35
CA ILE A 43 6.01 -10.81 -1.02
C ILE A 43 4.60 -11.12 -0.53
N LYS A 44 4.50 -11.59 0.71
CA LYS A 44 3.22 -12.07 1.21
C LYS A 44 2.18 -10.97 1.33
N LYS A 45 2.57 -9.80 1.80
CA LYS A 45 1.66 -8.66 1.90
C LYS A 45 2.42 -7.34 1.88
N TYR A 46 1.80 -6.34 1.27
CA TYR A 46 2.31 -4.97 1.21
C TYR A 46 1.33 -4.07 1.95
N PHE A 47 1.84 -3.30 2.92
CA PHE A 47 1.04 -2.36 3.70
C PHE A 47 1.36 -0.93 3.30
N ILE A 48 0.34 -0.16 3.00
CA ILE A 48 0.44 1.29 2.86
C ILE A 48 0.03 1.88 4.20
N ILE A 49 0.96 2.52 4.89
CA ILE A 49 0.78 2.93 6.28
C ILE A 49 0.62 4.44 6.38
N THR A 50 -0.58 4.86 6.69
CA THR A 50 -0.92 6.27 6.91
C THR A 50 -2.14 6.39 7.82
N PRO A 51 -2.12 7.28 8.83
CA PRO A 51 -3.30 7.56 9.65
C PRO A 51 -4.19 8.66 9.06
N VAL A 52 -3.79 9.28 7.95
CA VAL A 52 -4.52 10.43 7.37
C VAL A 52 -5.72 9.94 6.60
N ASP A 53 -6.93 10.29 7.04
CA ASP A 53 -8.19 9.80 6.47
C ASP A 53 -8.30 10.05 4.97
N ALA A 54 -7.94 11.24 4.52
CA ALA A 54 -8.01 11.59 3.10
C ALA A 54 -7.10 10.71 2.25
N GLN A 55 -5.93 10.37 2.77
CA GLN A 55 -4.99 9.49 2.08
C GLN A 55 -5.49 8.05 2.05
N GLN A 56 -6.09 7.59 3.14
CA GLN A 56 -6.70 6.27 3.21
C GLN A 56 -7.84 6.14 2.22
N GLU A 57 -8.71 7.15 2.14
CA GLU A 57 -9.82 7.16 1.22
C GLU A 57 -9.36 7.13 -0.23
N LEU A 58 -8.36 7.93 -0.58
CA LEU A 58 -7.80 7.94 -1.93
C LEU A 58 -7.23 6.58 -2.30
N THR A 59 -6.46 5.99 -1.39
CA THR A 59 -5.83 4.69 -1.60
C THR A 59 -6.88 3.60 -1.82
N ASN A 60 -7.91 3.55 -0.97
CA ASN A 60 -8.99 2.59 -1.11
C ASN A 60 -9.73 2.75 -2.43
N ARG A 61 -9.95 3.98 -2.85
CA ARG A 61 -10.66 4.26 -4.10
C ARG A 61 -9.88 3.74 -5.30
N ILE A 62 -8.56 3.92 -5.30
CA ILE A 62 -7.70 3.44 -6.39
C ILE A 62 -7.66 1.91 -6.39
N ILE A 63 -7.45 1.29 -5.23
CA ILE A 63 -7.39 -0.17 -5.12
C ILE A 63 -8.72 -0.78 -5.57
N ASN A 64 -9.85 -0.24 -5.13
CA ASN A 64 -11.17 -0.76 -5.47
C ASN A 64 -11.46 -0.63 -6.96
N TYR A 65 -11.02 0.45 -7.59
CA TYR A 65 -11.18 0.61 -9.03
C TYR A 65 -10.55 -0.56 -9.80
N TRP A 66 -9.35 -0.98 -9.39
CA TRP A 66 -8.60 -2.03 -10.09
C TRP A 66 -8.96 -3.44 -9.65
N THR A 67 -9.56 -3.61 -8.47
CA THR A 67 -9.90 -4.95 -7.96
C THR A 67 -11.37 -5.31 -8.09
N GLU A 68 -12.25 -4.34 -8.02
CA GLU A 68 -13.71 -4.57 -8.00
C GLU A 68 -14.48 -3.70 -8.99
N GLY A 69 -13.81 -2.70 -9.58
CA GLY A 69 -14.46 -1.75 -10.48
C GLY A 69 -14.14 -2.02 -11.95
N ASP A 70 -14.33 -0.98 -12.75
CA ASP A 70 -14.16 -1.06 -14.21
C ASP A 70 -12.72 -1.37 -14.63
N GLY A 71 -11.75 -1.06 -13.78
CA GLY A 71 -10.35 -1.30 -14.09
C GLY A 71 -10.00 -2.77 -14.28
N ILE A 72 -10.77 -3.69 -13.71
CA ILE A 72 -10.53 -5.14 -13.85
C ILE A 72 -10.55 -5.56 -15.31
N GLU A 73 -11.48 -5.02 -16.09
CA GLU A 73 -11.63 -5.40 -17.49
C GLU A 73 -10.42 -5.01 -18.34
N PHE A 74 -9.67 -4.01 -17.88
CA PHE A 74 -8.54 -3.48 -18.63
C PHE A 74 -7.21 -4.11 -18.23
N ASN A 75 -7.08 -4.61 -16.98
CA ASN A 75 -5.78 -5.12 -16.54
C ASN A 75 -5.91 -6.08 -15.35
N LYS A 76 -6.04 -7.36 -15.67
CA LYS A 76 -6.12 -8.42 -14.65
C LYS A 76 -4.84 -8.52 -13.82
N ASN A 77 -3.69 -8.24 -14.42
CA ASN A 77 -2.41 -8.28 -13.70
C ASN A 77 -2.36 -7.23 -12.60
N ARG A 78 -2.98 -6.08 -12.82
CA ARG A 78 -3.07 -5.02 -11.82
C ARG A 78 -3.93 -5.45 -10.65
N LYS A 79 -5.04 -6.14 -10.92
CA LYS A 79 -5.87 -6.71 -9.87
C LYS A 79 -5.08 -7.68 -9.01
N GLU A 80 -4.33 -8.58 -9.63
CA GLU A 80 -3.52 -9.54 -8.89
C GLU A 80 -2.47 -8.84 -8.02
N ALA A 81 -1.84 -7.77 -8.52
CA ALA A 81 -0.86 -7.03 -7.76
C ALA A 81 -1.47 -6.41 -6.49
N PHE A 82 -2.74 -6.01 -6.54
CA PHE A 82 -3.42 -5.37 -5.40
C PHE A 82 -4.06 -6.34 -4.42
N GLU A 83 -4.20 -7.62 -4.75
CA GLU A 83 -4.83 -8.59 -3.86
C GLU A 83 -4.14 -8.69 -2.50
N ASN A 84 -2.83 -8.48 -2.47
CA ASN A 84 -2.03 -8.57 -1.25
C ASN A 84 -1.60 -7.19 -0.74
N THR A 85 -2.27 -6.13 -1.17
CA THR A 85 -1.99 -4.75 -0.74
C THR A 85 -3.08 -4.30 0.23
N ASP A 86 -2.66 -3.94 1.44
CA ASP A 86 -3.59 -3.46 2.48
C ASP A 86 -3.21 -2.08 2.96
N LEU A 87 -4.18 -1.42 3.56
CA LEU A 87 -4.01 -0.12 4.19
C LEU A 87 -3.96 -0.31 5.70
N SER A 88 -3.10 0.44 6.38
CA SER A 88 -3.01 0.39 7.84
C SER A 88 -2.76 1.77 8.41
N ASP A 89 -3.24 1.99 9.65
CA ASP A 89 -3.09 3.28 10.33
C ASP A 89 -1.68 3.50 10.85
N SER A 90 -0.99 2.42 11.21
CA SER A 90 0.31 2.49 11.86
C SER A 90 1.10 1.21 11.60
N VAL A 91 2.40 1.26 11.89
CA VAL A 91 3.25 0.07 11.82
C VAL A 91 2.74 -0.98 12.80
N GLU A 92 2.38 -0.57 14.01
CA GLU A 92 1.86 -1.48 15.03
C GLU A 92 0.58 -2.17 14.60
N ALA A 93 -0.32 -1.43 13.96
CA ALA A 93 -1.56 -2.00 13.44
C ALA A 93 -1.29 -3.01 12.31
N ALA A 94 -0.34 -2.72 11.42
CA ALA A 94 0.05 -3.62 10.35
C ALA A 94 0.64 -4.91 10.93
N VAL A 95 1.53 -4.81 11.89
CA VAL A 95 2.15 -5.98 12.55
C VAL A 95 1.09 -6.82 13.24
N ALA A 96 0.09 -6.21 13.85
CA ALA A 96 -0.97 -6.92 14.55
C ALA A 96 -1.83 -7.78 13.63
N THR A 97 -1.84 -7.50 12.31
CA THR A 97 -2.59 -8.31 11.35
C THR A 97 -1.82 -9.50 10.80
N ILE A 98 -0.53 -9.57 11.09
CA ILE A 98 0.32 -10.68 10.69
C ILE A 98 0.18 -11.87 11.69
#